data_08e619169c73a67df00b39c0e3d4cff6
#
_entry.id   08e619169c73a67df00b39c0e3d4cff6
#
_cell.length_a   1.000
_cell.length_b   1.000
_cell.length_c   1.000
_cell.angle_alpha   90.00
_cell.angle_beta   90.00
_cell.angle_gamma   90.00
#
_symmetry.space_group_name_H-M   'P 1'
#
loop_
_entity.id
_entity.type
_entity.pdbx_description
1 polymer ?
#
loop_
_entity_poly.entity_id
_entity_poly.type
_entity_poly.pdbx_seq_one_letter_code
_entity_poly.pdbx_strand_id
1 'polypeptide(L)'
;MRILIEEYQYNVSEVHDALYGIDAMENIEGKVSIHYVGYYYNALLGDCVFILPKVLLRDVDGKELAFGKYLPYEIISPEGQEKLTKEERDFLYGFAVWIYRAIVVYKNDKSNDSTIVYQKMINQVGGSSKRKSNTFLDILLSLIQFNKDNKSFFFFVLKNLHSGLNKINWTRTISTTSAIIQDGNAIYLSPVNKKRKINFDEELLVIFFSILNYIGDTYGFPKEINCNFDLIKGKQFEKYRNGYGKVRLSQIKYKYFSDKALQLWKLCYAFFDKSRQIYVNISQKEYLLVKSFHIVFEAIIDALVGDCPLPDGMDKKQEDGKIVDHLFTAKSLIEGESSNTYY
;
A
#
# COMPACT_ATOMS: atom_id res chain seq x y z
N MET A 1 9.30 6.65 -2.54
CA MET A 1 9.75 5.28 -2.91
C MET A 1 10.80 5.35 -4.00
N ARG A 2 11.74 4.42 -4.00
CA ARG A 2 12.78 4.27 -5.03
C ARG A 2 12.45 3.12 -5.96
N ILE A 3 12.83 3.24 -7.24
CA ILE A 3 12.53 2.23 -8.26
C ILE A 3 13.82 1.83 -8.95
N LEU A 4 14.07 0.54 -9.00
CA LEU A 4 15.13 -0.10 -9.77
C LEU A 4 14.49 -1.06 -10.77
N ILE A 5 15.19 -1.40 -11.83
CA ILE A 5 14.73 -2.33 -12.86
C ILE A 5 15.69 -3.51 -12.94
N GLU A 6 15.13 -4.72 -12.95
CA GLU A 6 15.84 -5.98 -13.09
C GLU A 6 16.69 -6.02 -14.37
N GLU A 7 17.86 -6.63 -14.28
CA GLU A 7 18.82 -6.86 -15.38
C GLU A 7 19.39 -5.60 -16.05
N TYR A 8 18.94 -4.39 -15.69
CA TYR A 8 19.58 -3.18 -16.19
C TYR A 8 20.96 -2.98 -15.54
N GLN A 9 21.94 -2.54 -16.32
CA GLN A 9 23.31 -2.31 -15.87
C GLN A 9 23.48 -0.89 -15.32
N TYR A 10 23.42 -0.75 -14.00
CA TYR A 10 23.67 0.51 -13.30
C TYR A 10 25.17 0.70 -13.01
N ASN A 11 25.64 1.96 -12.95
CA ASN A 11 26.91 2.24 -12.31
C ASN A 11 26.79 2.10 -10.80
N VAL A 12 27.81 1.58 -10.13
CA VAL A 12 27.81 1.37 -8.67
C VAL A 12 27.43 2.64 -7.92
N SER A 13 27.95 3.81 -8.35
CA SER A 13 27.68 5.10 -7.71
C SER A 13 26.22 5.53 -7.77
N GLU A 14 25.47 5.08 -8.79
CA GLU A 14 24.04 5.45 -8.98
C GLU A 14 23.12 4.69 -8.03
N VAL A 15 23.52 3.47 -7.64
CA VAL A 15 22.67 2.54 -6.90
C VAL A 15 23.20 2.18 -5.51
N HIS A 16 24.41 2.60 -5.17
CA HIS A 16 25.04 2.25 -3.90
C HIS A 16 24.14 2.49 -2.69
N ASP A 17 23.55 3.67 -2.59
CA ASP A 17 22.67 4.01 -1.48
C ASP A 17 21.34 3.25 -1.55
N ALA A 18 20.79 3.11 -2.76
CA ALA A 18 19.53 2.39 -2.97
C ALA A 18 19.66 0.90 -2.64
N LEU A 19 20.80 0.28 -2.93
CA LEU A 19 21.05 -1.15 -2.72
C LEU A 19 21.74 -1.47 -1.39
N TYR A 20 21.92 -0.51 -0.52
CA TYR A 20 22.54 -0.73 0.76
C TYR A 20 21.86 -1.84 1.57
N GLY A 21 22.63 -2.86 1.87
CA GLY A 21 22.14 -3.98 2.68
C GLY A 21 21.50 -5.14 1.90
N ILE A 22 21.47 -5.11 0.56
CA ILE A 22 21.13 -6.27 -0.25
C ILE A 22 22.40 -6.95 -0.75
N ASP A 23 22.49 -8.27 -0.51
CA ASP A 23 23.60 -9.11 -1.01
C ASP A 23 23.26 -9.73 -2.40
N ALA A 24 22.27 -9.18 -3.10
CA ALA A 24 21.68 -9.71 -4.32
C ALA A 24 22.25 -9.07 -5.60
N MET A 25 23.50 -8.58 -5.54
CA MET A 25 24.14 -7.86 -6.64
C MET A 25 25.24 -8.67 -7.27
N GLU A 26 25.26 -8.75 -8.60
CA GLU A 26 26.45 -9.11 -9.35
C GLU A 26 27.20 -7.83 -9.76
N ASN A 27 28.45 -7.69 -9.35
CA ASN A 27 29.30 -6.59 -9.73
C ASN A 27 30.24 -7.06 -10.83
N ILE A 28 30.07 -6.52 -12.02
CA ILE A 28 30.92 -6.80 -13.18
C ILE A 28 31.56 -5.48 -13.62
N GLU A 29 32.86 -5.35 -13.41
CA GLU A 29 33.68 -4.20 -13.90
C GLU A 29 33.13 -2.81 -13.53
N GLY A 30 32.68 -2.62 -12.29
CA GLY A 30 32.14 -1.34 -11.80
C GLY A 30 30.67 -1.08 -12.20
N LYS A 31 30.03 -2.03 -12.86
CA LYS A 31 28.61 -2.05 -13.13
C LYS A 31 27.90 -3.08 -12.24
N VAL A 32 26.67 -2.79 -11.88
CA VAL A 32 25.83 -3.66 -11.04
C VAL A 32 24.59 -4.03 -11.81
N SER A 33 24.31 -5.33 -11.90
CA SER A 33 23.05 -5.87 -12.38
C SER A 33 22.29 -6.54 -11.23
N ILE A 34 20.96 -6.42 -11.23
CA ILE A 34 20.08 -6.93 -10.18
C ILE A 34 19.23 -8.04 -10.77
N HIS A 35 19.32 -9.25 -10.23
CA HIS A 35 18.58 -10.43 -10.72
C HIS A 35 17.39 -10.82 -9.82
N TYR A 36 16.77 -9.83 -9.20
CA TYR A 36 15.62 -10.04 -8.32
C TYR A 36 14.54 -9.01 -8.63
N VAL A 37 13.30 -9.43 -8.44
CA VAL A 37 12.12 -8.57 -8.51
C VAL A 37 11.43 -8.56 -7.16
N GLY A 38 10.94 -7.42 -6.72
CA GLY A 38 10.17 -7.32 -5.49
C GLY A 38 10.39 -6.03 -4.71
N TYR A 39 10.35 -6.15 -3.42
CA TYR A 39 10.37 -5.04 -2.46
C TYR A 39 11.41 -5.26 -1.38
N TYR A 40 12.07 -4.18 -0.96
CA TYR A 40 12.75 -4.15 0.32
C TYR A 40 12.66 -2.77 0.98
N TYR A 41 12.79 -2.76 2.29
CA TYR A 41 12.88 -1.54 3.07
C TYR A 41 14.36 -1.21 3.33
N ASN A 42 14.81 -0.07 2.81
CA ASN A 42 16.16 0.43 3.04
C ASN A 42 16.18 1.27 4.32
N ALA A 43 16.71 0.68 5.40
CA ALA A 43 16.74 1.34 6.70
C ALA A 43 17.72 2.54 6.75
N LEU A 44 18.76 2.57 5.89
CA LEU A 44 19.71 3.69 5.81
C LEU A 44 19.02 4.95 5.28
N LEU A 45 18.27 4.79 4.18
CA LEU A 45 17.52 5.88 3.55
C LEU A 45 16.16 6.14 4.21
N GLY A 46 15.68 5.18 5.03
CA GLY A 46 14.32 5.22 5.57
C GLY A 46 13.24 5.12 4.48
N ASP A 47 13.53 4.45 3.37
CA ASP A 47 12.68 4.44 2.17
C ASP A 47 12.35 3.02 1.69
N CYS A 48 11.24 2.92 0.96
CA CYS A 48 10.82 1.72 0.27
C CYS A 48 11.48 1.64 -1.11
N VAL A 49 12.13 0.53 -1.41
CA VAL A 49 12.74 0.28 -2.71
C VAL A 49 12.03 -0.88 -3.39
N PHE A 50 11.62 -0.65 -4.63
CA PHE A 50 11.04 -1.66 -5.49
C PHE A 50 11.99 -1.98 -6.63
N ILE A 51 12.18 -3.26 -6.88
CA ILE A 51 12.87 -3.75 -8.06
C ILE A 51 11.80 -4.31 -8.99
N LEU A 52 11.62 -3.67 -10.12
CA LEU A 52 10.58 -4.00 -11.09
C LEU A 52 11.15 -4.87 -12.21
N PRO A 53 10.31 -5.72 -12.85
CA PRO A 53 10.75 -6.55 -13.95
C PRO A 53 11.22 -5.72 -15.15
N LYS A 54 12.14 -6.26 -15.92
CA LYS A 54 12.69 -5.66 -17.14
C LYS A 54 11.66 -5.35 -18.24
N VAL A 55 10.44 -5.85 -18.12
CA VAL A 55 9.35 -5.55 -19.07
C VAL A 55 9.05 -4.04 -19.21
N LEU A 56 9.49 -3.23 -18.25
CA LEU A 56 9.42 -1.76 -18.33
C LEU A 56 10.44 -1.15 -19.29
N LEU A 57 11.48 -1.90 -19.66
CA LEU A 57 12.52 -1.45 -20.57
C LEU A 57 12.09 -1.63 -22.02
N ARG A 58 12.39 -0.66 -22.85
CA ARG A 58 12.26 -0.73 -24.29
C ARG A 58 13.60 -0.38 -24.91
N ASP A 59 14.03 -1.16 -25.89
CA ASP A 59 15.20 -0.81 -26.69
C ASP A 59 14.78 0.28 -27.69
N VAL A 60 15.44 1.41 -27.59
CA VAL A 60 15.29 2.53 -28.52
C VAL A 60 16.69 2.94 -28.96
N ASP A 61 17.01 2.72 -30.21
CA ASP A 61 18.32 3.02 -30.83
C ASP A 61 19.51 2.40 -30.05
N GLY A 62 19.36 1.14 -29.59
CA GLY A 62 20.40 0.42 -28.83
C GLY A 62 20.56 0.87 -27.37
N LYS A 63 19.58 1.61 -26.84
CA LYS A 63 19.51 2.01 -25.43
C LYS A 63 18.26 1.45 -24.77
N GLU A 64 18.43 0.82 -23.63
CA GLU A 64 17.33 0.37 -22.80
C GLU A 64 16.74 1.55 -22.01
N LEU A 65 15.55 1.99 -22.37
CA LEU A 65 14.85 3.13 -21.79
C LEU A 65 13.57 2.68 -21.07
N ALA A 66 13.36 3.14 -19.86
CA ALA A 66 12.09 3.02 -19.17
C ALA A 66 11.01 3.82 -19.91
N PHE A 67 9.86 3.21 -20.17
CA PHE A 67 8.79 3.76 -21.04
C PHE A 67 9.24 4.16 -22.45
N GLY A 68 10.43 3.72 -22.89
CA GLY A 68 11.02 4.16 -24.13
C GLY A 68 11.48 5.64 -24.16
N LYS A 69 11.65 6.27 -22.99
CA LYS A 69 11.95 7.70 -22.86
C LYS A 69 13.04 8.04 -21.86
N TYR A 70 13.11 7.35 -20.72
CA TYR A 70 13.94 7.72 -19.58
C TYR A 70 15.02 6.69 -19.33
N LEU A 71 16.23 7.12 -19.03
CA LEU A 71 17.25 6.20 -18.55
C LEU A 71 16.89 5.71 -17.15
N PRO A 72 16.96 4.41 -16.86
CA PRO A 72 16.53 3.84 -15.57
C PRO A 72 17.16 4.52 -14.35
N TYR A 73 18.43 4.92 -14.42
CA TYR A 73 19.11 5.60 -13.32
C TYR A 73 18.53 7.00 -13.02
N GLU A 74 17.88 7.66 -14.00
CA GLU A 74 17.28 8.98 -13.82
C GLU A 74 16.01 8.96 -12.99
N ILE A 75 15.33 7.81 -12.91
CA ILE A 75 14.03 7.64 -12.22
C ILE A 75 14.14 6.82 -10.92
N ILE A 76 15.36 6.53 -10.46
CA ILE A 76 15.56 5.77 -9.20
C ILE A 76 14.96 6.51 -8.02
N SER A 77 15.30 7.78 -7.88
CA SER A 77 14.92 8.58 -6.72
C SER A 77 13.55 9.27 -6.89
N PRO A 78 12.86 9.63 -5.80
CA PRO A 78 11.62 10.41 -5.88
C PRO A 78 11.78 11.72 -6.67
N GLU A 79 12.91 12.41 -6.53
CA GLU A 79 13.22 13.65 -7.25
C GLU A 79 13.37 13.38 -8.75
N GLY A 80 14.03 12.29 -9.14
CA GLY A 80 14.12 11.88 -10.54
C GLY A 80 12.76 11.54 -11.15
N GLN A 81 11.86 10.97 -10.37
CA GLN A 81 10.49 10.65 -10.79
C GLN A 81 9.61 11.89 -11.02
N GLU A 82 10.01 13.08 -10.60
CA GLU A 82 9.30 14.32 -10.94
C GLU A 82 9.33 14.61 -12.45
N LYS A 83 10.30 14.06 -13.19
CA LYS A 83 10.37 14.14 -14.66
C LYS A 83 9.23 13.36 -15.34
N LEU A 84 8.68 12.35 -14.68
CA LEU A 84 7.59 11.53 -15.20
C LEU A 84 6.28 12.31 -15.20
N THR A 85 5.42 12.04 -16.16
CA THR A 85 4.03 12.52 -16.14
C THR A 85 3.29 11.94 -14.94
N LYS A 86 2.18 12.55 -14.56
CA LYS A 86 1.35 12.04 -13.49
C LYS A 86 0.87 10.61 -13.78
N GLU A 87 0.48 10.34 -15.02
CA GLU A 87 -0.01 9.02 -15.45
C GLU A 87 1.09 7.96 -15.37
N GLU A 88 2.32 8.28 -15.79
CA GLU A 88 3.48 7.38 -15.69
C GLU A 88 3.83 7.09 -14.23
N ARG A 89 3.75 8.08 -13.33
CA ARG A 89 3.97 7.88 -11.89
C ARG A 89 2.89 7.01 -11.25
N ASP A 90 1.63 7.28 -11.58
CA ASP A 90 0.50 6.49 -11.07
C ASP A 90 0.58 5.04 -11.58
N PHE A 91 1.03 4.85 -12.82
CA PHE A 91 1.30 3.52 -13.37
C PHE A 91 2.44 2.81 -12.62
N LEU A 92 3.60 3.46 -12.44
CA LEU A 92 4.73 2.87 -11.71
C LEU A 92 4.35 2.46 -10.30
N TYR A 93 3.61 3.32 -9.60
CA TYR A 93 3.10 3.00 -8.27
C TYR A 93 2.15 1.80 -8.31
N GLY A 94 1.18 1.81 -9.21
CA GLY A 94 0.22 0.72 -9.37
C GLY A 94 0.91 -0.59 -9.71
N PHE A 95 1.89 -0.56 -10.60
CA PHE A 95 2.65 -1.71 -11.03
C PHE A 95 3.54 -2.27 -9.90
N ALA A 96 4.25 -1.42 -9.17
CA ALA A 96 5.05 -1.83 -8.01
C ALA A 96 4.20 -2.53 -6.94
N VAL A 97 3.03 -1.97 -6.63
CA VAL A 97 2.07 -2.58 -5.69
C VAL A 97 1.52 -3.90 -6.22
N TRP A 98 1.22 -3.96 -7.51
CA TRP A 98 0.73 -5.18 -8.16
C TRP A 98 1.76 -6.30 -8.10
N ILE A 99 3.02 -6.03 -8.47
CA ILE A 99 4.13 -6.98 -8.38
C ILE A 99 4.29 -7.51 -6.95
N TYR A 100 4.29 -6.61 -5.97
CA TYR A 100 4.39 -7.01 -4.57
C TYR A 100 3.26 -7.96 -4.16
N ARG A 101 2.02 -7.62 -4.51
CA ARG A 101 0.84 -8.46 -4.21
C ARG A 101 0.91 -9.80 -4.91
N ALA A 102 1.34 -9.83 -6.16
CA ALA A 102 1.53 -11.05 -6.93
C ALA A 102 2.51 -12.01 -6.24
N ILE A 103 3.66 -11.50 -5.79
CA ILE A 103 4.65 -12.29 -5.04
C ILE A 103 4.07 -12.80 -3.71
N VAL A 104 3.28 -11.97 -3.00
CA VAL A 104 2.62 -12.40 -1.76
C VAL A 104 1.62 -13.52 -2.00
N VAL A 105 0.81 -13.43 -3.06
CA VAL A 105 -0.17 -14.46 -3.44
C VAL A 105 0.55 -15.75 -3.81
N TYR A 106 1.53 -15.68 -4.73
CA TYR A 106 2.34 -16.80 -5.16
C TYR A 106 2.96 -17.55 -3.98
N LYS A 107 3.58 -16.82 -3.07
CA LYS A 107 4.21 -17.37 -1.86
C LYS A 107 3.22 -18.06 -0.92
N ASN A 108 1.98 -17.59 -0.83
CA ASN A 108 0.97 -18.14 0.05
C ASN A 108 0.26 -19.36 -0.54
N ASP A 109 0.39 -19.60 -1.82
CA ASP A 109 -0.08 -20.80 -2.47
C ASP A 109 0.86 -21.98 -2.15
N LYS A 110 0.29 -23.04 -1.58
CA LYS A 110 1.06 -24.23 -1.17
C LYS A 110 1.54 -25.08 -2.34
N SER A 111 0.96 -24.92 -3.51
CA SER A 111 1.33 -25.63 -4.73
C SER A 111 2.61 -25.07 -5.37
N ASN A 112 2.99 -23.86 -5.03
CA ASN A 112 4.10 -23.16 -5.66
C ASN A 112 5.44 -23.44 -4.97
N ASP A 113 6.52 -23.38 -5.75
CA ASP A 113 7.88 -23.53 -5.24
C ASP A 113 8.30 -22.30 -4.43
N SER A 114 8.44 -22.47 -3.11
CA SER A 114 8.85 -21.41 -2.21
C SER A 114 10.37 -21.13 -2.21
N THR A 115 11.16 -21.94 -2.91
CA THR A 115 12.63 -21.78 -2.94
C THR A 115 13.08 -20.52 -3.68
N ILE A 116 12.27 -20.05 -4.63
CA ILE A 116 12.56 -18.82 -5.40
C ILE A 116 12.20 -17.54 -4.66
N VAL A 117 11.41 -17.62 -3.57
CA VAL A 117 10.95 -16.45 -2.82
C VAL A 117 11.81 -16.25 -1.58
N TYR A 118 12.54 -15.15 -1.57
CA TYR A 118 13.38 -14.73 -0.45
C TYR A 118 12.63 -13.71 0.40
N GLN A 119 12.41 -14.02 1.67
CA GLN A 119 11.73 -13.12 2.59
C GLN A 119 12.47 -12.97 3.91
N LYS A 120 12.58 -11.74 4.36
CA LYS A 120 12.96 -11.39 5.73
C LYS A 120 11.99 -10.35 6.26
N MET A 121 11.52 -10.55 7.47
CA MET A 121 10.62 -9.62 8.15
C MET A 121 11.28 -9.07 9.41
N ILE A 122 10.88 -7.87 9.79
CA ILE A 122 11.29 -7.29 11.08
C ILE A 122 10.64 -8.12 12.20
N ASN A 123 11.44 -8.76 13.01
CA ASN A 123 10.95 -9.58 14.12
C ASN A 123 10.28 -8.71 15.17
N GLN A 124 9.06 -9.09 15.58
CA GLN A 124 8.43 -8.49 16.75
C GLN A 124 9.14 -9.00 18.02
N VAL A 125 9.73 -8.10 18.77
CA VAL A 125 10.29 -8.42 20.08
C VAL A 125 9.12 -8.62 21.06
N GLY A 126 8.89 -9.86 21.50
CA GLY A 126 8.01 -10.17 22.64
C GLY A 126 6.61 -10.71 22.33
N GLY A 127 6.43 -11.52 21.30
CA GLY A 127 5.15 -12.18 21.05
C GLY A 127 5.29 -13.59 20.52
N SER A 128 5.01 -14.59 21.38
CA SER A 128 4.77 -15.96 20.94
C SER A 128 3.42 -16.05 20.25
N SER A 129 3.32 -15.71 18.99
CA SER A 129 2.15 -16.09 18.20
C SER A 129 2.54 -16.36 16.74
N LYS A 130 2.10 -17.53 16.27
CA LYS A 130 2.12 -18.00 14.87
C LYS A 130 1.26 -17.11 13.94
N ARG A 131 1.09 -15.82 14.23
CA ARG A 131 0.39 -14.88 13.34
C ARG A 131 1.36 -14.49 12.21
N LYS A 132 0.92 -14.67 10.95
CA LYS A 132 1.59 -14.12 9.77
C LYS A 132 1.90 -12.65 10.07
N SER A 133 3.18 -12.32 10.29
CA SER A 133 3.56 -10.92 10.53
C SER A 133 3.53 -10.20 9.19
N ASN A 134 2.72 -9.16 9.09
CA ASN A 134 2.67 -8.32 7.90
C ASN A 134 3.98 -7.56 7.76
N THR A 135 4.43 -7.33 6.53
CA THR A 135 5.56 -6.43 6.26
C THR A 135 5.16 -4.98 6.61
N PHE A 136 6.14 -4.08 6.69
CA PHE A 136 5.85 -2.66 6.86
C PHE A 136 5.06 -2.12 5.67
N LEU A 137 5.41 -2.57 4.46
CA LEU A 137 4.67 -2.22 3.25
C LEU A 137 3.20 -2.66 3.30
N ASP A 138 2.90 -3.87 3.81
CA ASP A 138 1.51 -4.31 3.99
C ASP A 138 0.70 -3.35 4.87
N ILE A 139 1.33 -2.82 5.92
CA ILE A 139 0.68 -1.84 6.81
C ILE A 139 0.43 -0.52 6.07
N LEU A 140 1.41 -0.02 5.31
CA LEU A 140 1.25 1.20 4.51
C LEU A 140 0.12 1.05 3.48
N LEU A 141 0.13 -0.04 2.73
CA LEU A 141 -0.89 -0.33 1.72
C LEU A 141 -2.29 -0.51 2.35
N SER A 142 -2.35 -1.15 3.52
CA SER A 142 -3.62 -1.33 4.25
C SER A 142 -4.20 -0.01 4.74
N LEU A 143 -3.37 0.93 5.17
CA LEU A 143 -3.80 2.28 5.55
C LEU A 143 -4.35 3.07 4.34
N ILE A 144 -3.66 3.00 3.20
CA ILE A 144 -4.09 3.64 1.96
C ILE A 144 -5.41 3.02 1.46
N GLN A 145 -5.50 1.69 1.49
CA GLN A 145 -6.71 0.98 1.08
C GLN A 145 -7.89 1.28 2.00
N PHE A 146 -7.66 1.31 3.33
CA PHE A 146 -8.69 1.69 4.30
C PHE A 146 -9.26 3.08 3.98
N ASN A 147 -8.41 4.05 3.61
CA ASN A 147 -8.87 5.39 3.22
C ASN A 147 -9.74 5.35 1.96
N LYS A 148 -9.34 4.58 0.94
CA LYS A 148 -10.10 4.43 -0.31
C LYS A 148 -11.47 3.80 -0.08
N ASP A 149 -11.54 2.74 0.72
CA ASP A 149 -12.76 1.97 0.98
C ASP A 149 -13.72 2.69 1.92
N ASN A 150 -13.22 3.61 2.73
CA ASN A 150 -13.99 4.27 3.77
C ASN A 150 -14.00 5.80 3.62
N LYS A 151 -14.06 6.34 2.39
CA LYS A 151 -14.10 7.80 2.12
C LYS A 151 -15.23 8.53 2.86
N SER A 152 -16.34 7.84 3.13
CA SER A 152 -17.48 8.36 3.89
C SER A 152 -17.39 8.10 5.39
N PHE A 153 -16.25 7.57 5.88
CA PHE A 153 -16.03 7.28 7.29
C PHE A 153 -15.76 8.56 8.07
N PHE A 154 -16.83 9.33 8.27
CA PHE A 154 -16.81 10.52 9.10
C PHE A 154 -17.60 10.25 10.38
N PHE A 155 -17.05 10.61 11.53
CA PHE A 155 -17.80 10.64 12.76
C PHE A 155 -18.71 11.86 12.79
N PHE A 156 -19.98 11.67 12.50
CA PHE A 156 -20.97 12.71 12.67
C PHE A 156 -21.46 12.73 14.11
N VAL A 157 -21.30 13.86 14.77
CA VAL A 157 -21.89 14.10 16.08
C VAL A 157 -23.16 14.93 15.88
N LEU A 158 -24.29 14.42 16.39
CA LEU A 158 -25.51 15.19 16.49
C LEU A 158 -25.36 16.18 17.65
N LYS A 159 -25.06 17.43 17.35
CA LYS A 159 -25.08 18.51 18.35
C LYS A 159 -26.48 19.08 18.47
N ASN A 160 -26.94 19.26 19.70
CA ASN A 160 -28.16 20.00 19.98
C ASN A 160 -27.81 21.50 20.07
N LEU A 161 -28.52 22.33 19.30
CA LEU A 161 -28.34 23.77 19.24
C LEU A 161 -29.66 24.45 19.61
N HIS A 162 -29.61 25.55 20.35
CA HIS A 162 -30.78 26.34 20.71
C HIS A 162 -31.21 27.32 19.61
N SER A 163 -30.57 27.35 18.45
CA SER A 163 -30.91 28.24 17.34
C SER A 163 -30.60 27.63 15.99
N GLY A 164 -31.32 28.02 14.96
CA GLY A 164 -31.07 27.67 13.57
C GLY A 164 -32.22 26.90 12.89
N LEU A 165 -32.17 26.81 11.53
CA LEU A 165 -33.20 26.22 10.67
C LEU A 165 -33.11 24.70 10.54
N ASN A 166 -32.59 23.98 11.54
CA ASN A 166 -32.40 22.53 11.47
C ASN A 166 -33.59 21.78 12.12
N LYS A 167 -33.62 20.47 11.85
CA LYS A 167 -34.65 19.59 12.40
C LYS A 167 -34.72 19.68 13.94
N ILE A 168 -35.91 19.98 14.48
CA ILE A 168 -36.11 20.12 15.93
C ILE A 168 -35.98 18.78 16.63
N ASN A 169 -35.33 18.78 17.78
CA ASN A 169 -35.30 17.68 18.73
C ASN A 169 -36.43 17.85 19.73
N TRP A 170 -37.62 17.43 19.37
CA TRP A 170 -38.84 17.60 20.19
C TRP A 170 -38.68 17.02 21.59
N THR A 171 -38.10 15.81 21.73
CA THR A 171 -37.89 15.18 23.05
C THR A 171 -37.11 16.09 23.99
N ARG A 172 -36.02 16.69 23.46
CA ARG A 172 -35.18 17.58 24.29
C ARG A 172 -35.80 18.97 24.44
N THR A 173 -36.48 19.48 23.45
CA THR A 173 -37.20 20.75 23.52
C THR A 173 -38.25 20.70 24.65
N ILE A 174 -39.08 19.67 24.68
CA ILE A 174 -40.10 19.50 25.71
C ILE A 174 -39.53 19.34 27.09
N SER A 175 -38.39 18.64 27.24
CA SER A 175 -37.78 18.37 28.54
C SER A 175 -36.95 19.53 29.11
N THR A 176 -36.47 20.46 28.25
CA THR A 176 -35.52 21.52 28.69
C THR A 176 -36.04 22.93 28.50
N THR A 177 -37.13 23.14 27.72
CA THR A 177 -37.65 24.45 27.40
C THR A 177 -39.07 24.59 27.87
N SER A 178 -39.37 25.68 28.59
CA SER A 178 -40.74 25.99 29.02
C SER A 178 -41.61 26.38 27.82
N ALA A 179 -42.80 25.79 27.73
CA ALA A 179 -43.79 26.14 26.73
C ALA A 179 -44.62 27.34 27.17
N ILE A 180 -44.97 28.23 26.26
CA ILE A 180 -46.00 29.26 26.43
C ILE A 180 -47.30 28.66 25.88
N ILE A 181 -48.34 28.65 26.65
CA ILE A 181 -49.66 28.17 26.22
C ILE A 181 -50.44 29.38 25.66
N GLN A 182 -50.74 29.30 24.37
CA GLN A 182 -51.56 30.29 23.68
C GLN A 182 -52.68 29.55 22.92
N ASP A 183 -53.92 29.89 23.16
CA ASP A 183 -55.11 29.27 22.55
C ASP A 183 -55.13 27.74 22.68
N GLY A 184 -54.67 27.21 23.83
CA GLY A 184 -54.62 25.74 24.07
C GLY A 184 -53.42 25.04 23.42
N ASN A 185 -52.56 25.74 22.68
CA ASN A 185 -51.39 25.18 22.02
C ASN A 185 -50.10 25.51 22.74
N ALA A 186 -49.20 24.55 22.83
CA ALA A 186 -47.88 24.76 23.43
C ALA A 186 -46.88 25.33 22.38
N ILE A 187 -46.44 26.58 22.60
CA ILE A 187 -45.49 27.26 21.73
C ILE A 187 -44.11 27.30 22.43
N TYR A 188 -43.08 26.80 21.73
CA TYR A 188 -41.70 26.82 22.20
C TYR A 188 -40.88 27.88 21.46
N LEU A 189 -40.52 28.98 22.14
CA LEU A 189 -39.80 30.10 21.55
C LEU A 189 -38.37 29.75 21.20
N SER A 190 -37.73 28.82 21.92
CA SER A 190 -36.35 28.42 21.73
C SER A 190 -36.22 26.90 21.58
N PRO A 191 -36.67 26.33 20.45
CA PRO A 191 -36.58 24.90 20.26
C PRO A 191 -35.16 24.42 20.14
N VAL A 192 -34.87 23.24 20.67
CA VAL A 192 -33.58 22.58 20.53
C VAL A 192 -33.48 21.89 19.19
N ASN A 193 -32.56 22.32 18.34
CA ASN A 193 -32.38 21.79 17.01
C ASN A 193 -31.28 20.73 16.95
N LYS A 194 -31.43 19.74 16.07
CA LYS A 194 -30.42 18.74 15.73
C LYS A 194 -29.60 19.21 14.55
N LYS A 195 -28.30 19.35 14.70
CA LYS A 195 -27.38 19.59 13.59
C LYS A 195 -26.35 18.45 13.53
N ARG A 196 -26.19 17.87 12.36
CA ARG A 196 -25.03 17.00 12.11
C ARG A 196 -23.79 17.86 11.98
N LYS A 197 -22.79 17.60 12.78
CA LYS A 197 -21.48 18.27 12.68
C LYS A 197 -20.42 17.16 12.58
N ILE A 198 -19.46 17.35 11.68
CA ILE A 198 -18.27 16.49 11.63
C ILE A 198 -17.50 16.73 12.93
N ASN A 199 -17.08 15.65 13.57
CA ASN A 199 -16.24 15.75 14.76
C ASN A 199 -14.79 15.91 14.32
N PHE A 200 -14.35 17.16 14.14
CA PHE A 200 -12.98 17.50 13.73
C PHE A 200 -11.93 17.21 14.83
N ASP A 201 -12.38 17.03 16.04
CA ASP A 201 -11.51 16.80 17.22
C ASP A 201 -11.30 15.29 17.47
N GLU A 202 -11.70 14.42 16.54
CA GLU A 202 -11.52 13.00 16.67
C GLU A 202 -10.05 12.60 16.51
N GLU A 203 -9.41 12.35 17.62
CA GLU A 203 -7.97 12.14 17.73
C GLU A 203 -7.45 10.99 16.84
N LEU A 204 -8.23 9.90 16.72
CA LEU A 204 -7.84 8.76 15.87
C LEU A 204 -7.75 9.17 14.40
N LEU A 205 -8.69 9.99 13.92
CA LEU A 205 -8.70 10.46 12.52
C LEU A 205 -7.56 11.47 12.26
N VAL A 206 -7.28 12.33 13.22
CA VAL A 206 -6.12 13.23 13.15
C VAL A 206 -4.82 12.43 13.04
N ILE A 207 -4.66 11.40 13.87
CA ILE A 207 -3.50 10.50 13.81
C ILE A 207 -3.45 9.78 12.46
N PHE A 208 -4.57 9.23 11.98
CA PHE A 208 -4.64 8.50 10.72
C PHE A 208 -4.26 9.38 9.51
N PHE A 209 -4.86 10.56 9.38
CA PHE A 209 -4.53 11.46 8.27
C PHE A 209 -3.11 12.02 8.38
N SER A 210 -2.57 12.15 9.60
CA SER A 210 -1.16 12.51 9.80
C SER A 210 -0.22 11.41 9.32
N ILE A 211 -0.57 10.14 9.56
CA ILE A 211 0.16 8.99 9.03
C ILE A 211 0.09 8.96 7.51
N LEU A 212 -1.10 9.14 6.90
CA LEU A 212 -1.25 9.19 5.44
C LEU A 212 -0.45 10.34 4.82
N ASN A 213 -0.44 11.51 5.47
CA ASN A 213 0.39 12.62 5.01
C ASN A 213 1.88 12.24 5.02
N TYR A 214 2.34 11.65 6.13
CA TYR A 214 3.72 11.18 6.25
C TYR A 214 4.06 10.13 5.17
N ILE A 215 3.18 9.16 4.93
CA ILE A 215 3.35 8.14 3.89
C ILE A 215 3.51 8.78 2.50
N GLY A 216 2.67 9.76 2.18
CA GLY A 216 2.75 10.48 0.91
C GLY A 216 4.03 11.32 0.77
N ASP A 217 4.40 12.05 1.82
CA ASP A 217 5.57 12.94 1.79
C ASP A 217 6.89 12.16 1.78
N THR A 218 6.96 11.04 2.53
CA THR A 218 8.21 10.27 2.68
C THR A 218 8.40 9.24 1.56
N TYR A 219 7.33 8.50 1.22
CA TYR A 219 7.44 7.38 0.28
C TYR A 219 6.88 7.70 -1.11
N GLY A 220 6.29 8.88 -1.32
CA GLY A 220 5.71 9.30 -2.59
C GLY A 220 4.43 8.54 -2.96
N PHE A 221 3.77 7.88 -2.03
CA PHE A 221 2.53 7.16 -2.30
C PHE A 221 1.36 8.12 -2.48
N PRO A 222 0.38 7.79 -3.35
CA PRO A 222 -0.81 8.61 -3.53
C PRO A 222 -1.51 8.86 -2.20
N LYS A 223 -1.74 10.11 -1.85
CA LYS A 223 -2.41 10.51 -0.61
C LYS A 223 -3.70 11.25 -0.89
N GLU A 224 -4.78 10.77 -0.30
CA GLU A 224 -6.04 11.51 -0.21
C GLU A 224 -6.23 11.91 1.25
N ILE A 225 -6.10 13.19 1.55
CA ILE A 225 -6.17 13.72 2.91
C ILE A 225 -7.40 14.59 3.04
N ASN A 226 -8.16 14.37 4.10
CA ASN A 226 -9.26 15.27 4.43
C ASN A 226 -8.69 16.55 5.08
N CYS A 227 -8.81 17.66 4.35
CA CYS A 227 -8.30 18.97 4.78
C CYS A 227 -9.00 19.56 6.01
N ASN A 228 -10.08 18.93 6.49
CA ASN A 228 -10.81 19.39 7.67
C ASN A 228 -10.16 18.99 9.00
N PHE A 229 -9.06 18.23 8.97
CA PHE A 229 -8.33 17.79 10.16
C PHE A 229 -7.00 18.53 10.28
N ASP A 230 -6.69 18.98 11.50
CA ASP A 230 -5.39 19.57 11.82
C ASP A 230 -4.35 18.47 11.98
N LEU A 231 -3.45 18.34 11.00
CA LEU A 231 -2.49 17.27 10.94
C LEU A 231 -1.33 17.49 11.91
N ILE A 232 -0.88 16.41 12.54
CA ILE A 232 0.36 16.36 13.30
C ILE A 232 1.52 16.29 12.30
N LYS A 233 2.41 17.27 12.26
CA LYS A 233 3.50 17.36 11.27
C LYS A 233 4.87 17.60 11.93
N GLY A 234 5.94 17.41 11.15
CA GLY A 234 7.31 17.74 11.53
C GLY A 234 7.76 17.09 12.85
N LYS A 235 8.44 17.86 13.72
CA LYS A 235 8.98 17.35 14.99
C LYS A 235 7.95 16.71 15.91
N GLN A 236 6.69 17.16 15.83
CA GLN A 236 5.61 16.56 16.63
C GLN A 236 5.26 15.18 16.11
N PHE A 237 5.20 14.95 14.79
CA PHE A 237 4.96 13.64 14.22
C PHE A 237 6.14 12.68 14.49
N GLU A 238 7.36 13.17 14.43
CA GLU A 238 8.55 12.37 14.81
C GLU A 238 8.46 11.87 16.25
N LYS A 239 7.98 12.70 17.19
CA LYS A 239 7.72 12.27 18.57
C LYS A 239 6.71 11.09 18.61
N TYR A 240 5.68 11.14 17.77
CA TYR A 240 4.71 10.04 17.67
C TYR A 240 5.38 8.76 17.14
N ARG A 241 6.22 8.86 16.12
CA ARG A 241 6.97 7.72 15.56
C ARG A 241 7.93 7.10 16.58
N ASN A 242 8.58 7.91 17.37
CA ASN A 242 9.57 7.48 18.38
C ASN A 242 8.94 6.81 19.63
N GLY A 243 7.65 6.48 19.57
CA GLY A 243 6.95 5.66 20.56
C GLY A 243 5.77 6.33 21.25
N TYR A 244 5.68 7.67 21.25
CA TYR A 244 4.53 8.36 21.86
C TYR A 244 3.20 7.96 21.20
N GLY A 245 3.17 7.80 19.87
CA GLY A 245 1.97 7.38 19.13
C GLY A 245 1.40 6.05 19.59
N LYS A 246 2.26 5.06 19.86
CA LYS A 246 1.85 3.76 20.38
C LYS A 246 1.22 3.89 21.78
N VAL A 247 1.86 4.65 22.67
CA VAL A 247 1.35 4.89 24.03
C VAL A 247 0.02 5.63 23.96
N ARG A 248 -0.06 6.69 23.13
CA ARG A 248 -1.28 7.49 23.01
C ARG A 248 -2.45 6.69 22.44
N LEU A 249 -2.23 5.88 21.39
CA LEU A 249 -3.24 4.99 20.85
C LEU A 249 -3.74 3.97 21.88
N SER A 250 -2.86 3.41 22.72
CA SER A 250 -3.27 2.52 23.80
C SER A 250 -4.19 3.22 24.81
N GLN A 251 -3.91 4.48 25.14
CA GLN A 251 -4.72 5.28 26.06
C GLN A 251 -6.12 5.60 25.55
N ILE A 252 -6.28 5.80 24.22
CA ILE A 252 -7.57 6.17 23.61
C ILE A 252 -8.40 4.99 23.11
N LYS A 253 -7.86 3.77 23.15
CA LYS A 253 -8.52 2.56 22.61
C LYS A 253 -9.94 2.36 23.15
N TYR A 254 -10.17 2.64 24.42
CA TYR A 254 -11.47 2.45 25.07
C TYR A 254 -12.61 3.31 24.50
N LYS A 255 -12.28 4.34 23.71
CA LYS A 255 -13.26 5.22 23.05
C LYS A 255 -13.95 4.57 21.85
N TYR A 256 -13.36 3.49 21.31
CA TYR A 256 -13.76 2.91 20.02
C TYR A 256 -14.43 1.56 20.22
N PHE A 257 -15.67 1.45 19.73
CA PHE A 257 -16.49 0.26 19.83
C PHE A 257 -16.93 -0.29 18.47
N SER A 258 -16.93 0.54 17.40
CA SER A 258 -17.29 0.06 16.07
C SER A 258 -16.12 -0.71 15.45
N ASP A 259 -16.44 -1.76 14.69
CA ASP A 259 -15.43 -2.61 14.02
C ASP A 259 -14.51 -1.79 13.12
N LYS A 260 -15.06 -0.82 12.38
CA LYS A 260 -14.27 0.08 11.51
C LYS A 260 -13.29 0.94 12.31
N ALA A 261 -13.73 1.52 13.44
CA ALA A 261 -12.85 2.32 14.26
C ALA A 261 -11.77 1.46 14.94
N LEU A 262 -12.10 0.25 15.36
CA LEU A 262 -11.13 -0.71 15.90
C LEU A 262 -10.15 -1.19 14.83
N GLN A 263 -10.59 -1.41 13.60
CA GLN A 263 -9.72 -1.75 12.48
C GLN A 263 -8.75 -0.60 12.18
N LEU A 264 -9.24 0.63 12.10
CA LEU A 264 -8.42 1.82 11.91
C LEU A 264 -7.41 1.99 13.04
N TRP A 265 -7.86 1.82 14.29
CA TRP A 265 -6.98 1.87 15.45
C TRP A 265 -5.85 0.82 15.37
N LYS A 266 -6.18 -0.43 14.97
CA LYS A 266 -5.19 -1.51 14.81
C LYS A 266 -4.15 -1.16 13.74
N LEU A 267 -4.57 -0.59 12.61
CA LEU A 267 -3.67 -0.18 11.53
C LEU A 267 -2.73 0.95 11.98
N CYS A 268 -3.26 1.99 12.62
CA CYS A 268 -2.44 3.09 13.16
C CYS A 268 -1.46 2.59 14.22
N TYR A 269 -1.92 1.69 15.11
CA TYR A 269 -1.06 1.10 16.13
C TYR A 269 0.08 0.26 15.53
N ALA A 270 -0.24 -0.58 14.53
CA ALA A 270 0.76 -1.39 13.82
C ALA A 270 1.79 -0.51 13.09
N PHE A 271 1.37 0.61 12.50
CA PHE A 271 2.27 1.57 11.87
C PHE A 271 3.30 2.12 12.87
N PHE A 272 2.87 2.62 14.03
CA PHE A 272 3.82 3.16 15.02
C PHE A 272 4.69 2.08 15.66
N ASP A 273 4.16 0.87 15.87
CA ASP A 273 4.93 -0.24 16.40
C ASP A 273 6.07 -0.63 15.46
N LYS A 274 5.78 -0.81 14.17
CA LYS A 274 6.78 -1.14 13.13
C LYS A 274 7.73 0.03 12.86
N SER A 275 7.24 1.25 12.73
CA SER A 275 8.08 2.45 12.56
C SER A 275 9.13 2.59 13.66
N ARG A 276 8.75 2.34 14.92
CA ARG A 276 9.69 2.37 16.04
C ARG A 276 10.73 1.27 15.95
N GLN A 277 10.33 0.04 15.58
CA GLN A 277 11.27 -1.07 15.43
C GLN A 277 12.31 -0.80 14.36
N ILE A 278 11.89 -0.23 13.22
CA ILE A 278 12.80 0.17 12.13
C ILE A 278 13.77 1.26 12.61
N TYR A 279 13.28 2.26 13.33
CA TYR A 279 14.09 3.37 13.83
C TYR A 279 15.15 2.93 14.86
N VAL A 280 14.80 2.00 15.74
CA VAL A 280 15.71 1.52 16.80
C VAL A 280 16.73 0.52 16.27
N ASN A 281 16.41 -0.22 15.20
CA ASN A 281 17.22 -1.34 14.70
C ASN A 281 17.54 -1.18 13.21
N ILE A 282 18.44 -0.28 12.87
CA ILE A 282 18.92 -0.02 11.49
C ILE A 282 19.48 -1.30 10.82
N SER A 283 19.94 -2.28 11.62
CA SER A 283 20.44 -3.57 11.10
C SER A 283 19.32 -4.55 10.71
N GLN A 284 18.07 -4.27 11.02
CA GLN A 284 16.96 -5.14 10.61
C GLN A 284 16.60 -4.88 9.15
N LYS A 285 16.78 -5.92 8.34
CA LYS A 285 16.41 -5.93 6.93
C LYS A 285 14.97 -6.46 6.80
N GLU A 286 14.14 -5.78 6.03
CA GLU A 286 12.83 -6.29 5.61
C GLU A 286 12.81 -6.34 4.09
N TYR A 287 12.56 -7.52 3.53
CA TYR A 287 12.45 -7.70 2.08
C TYR A 287 11.54 -8.86 1.69
N LEU A 288 10.98 -8.75 0.51
CA LEU A 288 10.28 -9.80 -0.22
C LEU A 288 10.76 -9.74 -1.68
N LEU A 289 11.64 -10.64 -2.05
CA LEU A 289 12.33 -10.67 -3.33
C LEU A 289 12.14 -12.03 -3.98
N VAL A 290 12.02 -12.06 -5.28
CA VAL A 290 11.91 -13.28 -6.09
C VAL A 290 13.05 -13.30 -7.11
N LYS A 291 13.74 -14.42 -7.18
CA LYS A 291 14.62 -14.76 -8.29
C LYS A 291 13.80 -15.42 -9.39
N SER A 292 14.03 -15.04 -10.65
CA SER A 292 13.26 -15.59 -11.77
C SER A 292 11.77 -15.25 -11.72
N PHE A 293 11.46 -13.98 -11.81
CA PHE A 293 10.08 -13.46 -11.72
C PHE A 293 9.15 -14.05 -12.80
N HIS A 294 9.68 -14.52 -13.93
CA HIS A 294 8.88 -15.19 -14.98
C HIS A 294 8.03 -16.34 -14.44
N ILE A 295 8.54 -17.15 -13.49
CA ILE A 295 7.79 -18.24 -12.87
C ILE A 295 6.56 -17.72 -12.10
N VAL A 296 6.71 -16.61 -11.39
CA VAL A 296 5.57 -15.96 -10.71
C VAL A 296 4.57 -15.41 -11.72
N PHE A 297 5.07 -14.87 -12.82
CA PHE A 297 4.24 -14.34 -13.88
C PHE A 297 3.43 -15.45 -14.58
N GLU A 298 4.06 -16.58 -14.91
CA GLU A 298 3.40 -17.78 -15.43
C GLU A 298 2.29 -18.27 -14.51
N ALA A 299 2.58 -18.43 -13.22
CA ALA A 299 1.55 -18.83 -12.25
C ALA A 299 0.37 -17.84 -12.14
N ILE A 300 0.60 -16.55 -12.38
CA ILE A 300 -0.47 -15.55 -12.45
C ILE A 300 -1.34 -15.76 -13.70
N ILE A 301 -0.71 -15.99 -14.85
CA ILE A 301 -1.42 -16.27 -16.11
C ILE A 301 -2.28 -17.52 -15.96
N ASP A 302 -1.73 -18.61 -15.41
CA ASP A 302 -2.47 -19.85 -15.14
C ASP A 302 -3.69 -19.61 -14.27
N ALA A 303 -3.52 -18.85 -13.20
CA ALA A 303 -4.61 -18.52 -12.28
C ALA A 303 -5.71 -17.64 -12.89
N LEU A 304 -5.33 -16.73 -13.82
CA LEU A 304 -6.27 -15.79 -14.45
C LEU A 304 -7.02 -16.39 -15.65
N VAL A 305 -6.33 -17.20 -16.45
CA VAL A 305 -6.86 -17.66 -17.74
C VAL A 305 -7.29 -19.12 -17.68
N GLY A 306 -6.81 -19.88 -16.69
CA GLY A 306 -7.11 -21.31 -16.53
C GLY A 306 -6.36 -22.14 -17.56
N ASP A 307 -5.14 -22.53 -17.23
CA ASP A 307 -4.30 -23.36 -18.09
C ASP A 307 -4.88 -24.76 -18.26
N CYS A 308 -4.66 -25.34 -19.44
CA CYS A 308 -4.99 -26.71 -19.74
C CYS A 308 -3.73 -27.57 -19.73
N PRO A 309 -3.82 -28.88 -19.35
CA PRO A 309 -2.67 -29.77 -19.45
C PRO A 309 -2.10 -29.76 -20.85
N LEU A 310 -0.79 -29.56 -20.97
CA LEU A 310 -0.10 -29.66 -22.26
C LEU A 310 -0.13 -31.10 -22.78
N PRO A 311 -0.39 -31.30 -24.07
CA PRO A 311 -0.22 -32.61 -24.70
C PRO A 311 1.22 -33.11 -24.57
N ASP A 312 1.41 -34.43 -24.54
CA ASP A 312 2.71 -35.09 -24.42
C ASP A 312 3.71 -34.55 -25.44
N GLY A 313 4.83 -34.06 -24.95
CA GLY A 313 5.95 -33.53 -25.75
C GLY A 313 5.87 -32.06 -26.13
N MET A 314 4.79 -31.35 -25.81
CA MET A 314 4.72 -29.88 -26.04
C MET A 314 5.50 -29.07 -25.00
N ASP A 315 5.79 -29.65 -23.84
CA ASP A 315 6.66 -29.10 -22.79
C ASP A 315 8.16 -29.11 -23.18
N LYS A 316 8.49 -29.71 -24.35
CA LYS A 316 9.85 -29.76 -24.85
C LYS A 316 10.09 -28.75 -25.96
N LYS A 317 11.37 -28.44 -26.17
CA LYS A 317 11.79 -27.56 -27.25
C LYS A 317 11.32 -28.08 -28.59
N GLN A 318 10.49 -27.32 -29.30
CA GLN A 318 9.94 -27.65 -30.61
C GLN A 318 11.01 -27.44 -31.73
N GLU A 319 10.72 -27.86 -32.95
CA GLU A 319 11.62 -27.71 -34.09
C GLU A 319 12.00 -26.26 -34.39
N ASP A 320 11.11 -25.33 -34.12
CA ASP A 320 11.35 -23.88 -34.25
C ASP A 320 12.13 -23.28 -33.07
N GLY A 321 12.51 -24.09 -32.09
CA GLY A 321 13.29 -23.69 -30.93
C GLY A 321 12.48 -23.13 -29.76
N LYS A 322 11.15 -23.06 -29.88
CA LYS A 322 10.25 -22.57 -28.84
C LYS A 322 9.78 -23.68 -27.92
N ILE A 323 9.38 -23.31 -26.74
CA ILE A 323 8.71 -24.17 -25.76
C ILE A 323 7.31 -23.60 -25.53
N VAL A 324 6.31 -24.44 -25.47
CA VAL A 324 4.95 -24.02 -25.18
C VAL A 324 4.79 -23.97 -23.65
N ASP A 325 4.53 -22.80 -23.12
CA ASP A 325 4.38 -22.59 -21.68
C ASP A 325 2.93 -22.78 -21.21
N HIS A 326 1.96 -22.32 -22.03
CA HIS A 326 0.55 -22.34 -21.69
C HIS A 326 -0.33 -22.86 -22.85
N LEU A 327 -1.40 -23.57 -22.49
CA LEU A 327 -2.43 -24.00 -23.42
C LEU A 327 -3.79 -23.48 -22.97
N PHE A 328 -4.39 -22.60 -23.76
CA PHE A 328 -5.71 -22.05 -23.50
C PHE A 328 -6.74 -22.58 -24.46
N THR A 329 -7.94 -22.88 -23.96
CA THR A 329 -9.09 -23.16 -24.82
C THR A 329 -9.75 -21.84 -25.22
N ALA A 330 -10.32 -21.78 -26.42
CA ALA A 330 -11.04 -20.60 -26.89
C ALA A 330 -12.18 -20.20 -25.95
N LYS A 331 -12.73 -21.13 -25.18
CA LYS A 331 -13.75 -20.90 -24.18
C LYS A 331 -13.27 -20.11 -22.97
N SER A 332 -11.97 -20.11 -22.67
CA SER A 332 -11.38 -19.29 -21.59
C SER A 332 -11.06 -17.87 -22.03
N LEU A 333 -10.97 -17.59 -23.32
CA LEU A 333 -10.62 -16.27 -23.87
C LEU A 333 -11.79 -15.51 -24.48
N ILE A 334 -12.80 -16.22 -25.02
CA ILE A 334 -13.95 -15.63 -25.71
C ILE A 334 -15.20 -16.48 -25.41
N GLU A 335 -16.25 -15.91 -24.88
CA GLU A 335 -17.55 -16.59 -24.73
C GLU A 335 -18.06 -17.01 -26.11
N GLY A 336 -18.04 -18.33 -26.42
CA GLY A 336 -18.84 -18.85 -27.48
C GLY A 336 -18.31 -19.93 -28.40
N GLU A 337 -17.02 -20.17 -28.60
CA GLU A 337 -16.56 -21.23 -29.52
C GLU A 337 -15.42 -22.08 -28.95
N SER A 338 -15.51 -23.41 -29.13
CA SER A 338 -14.56 -24.40 -28.63
C SER A 338 -13.51 -24.74 -29.69
N SER A 339 -12.45 -23.99 -29.77
CA SER A 339 -11.20 -24.39 -30.46
C SER A 339 -10.03 -24.29 -29.51
N ASN A 340 -9.12 -25.25 -29.53
CA ASN A 340 -7.88 -25.16 -28.79
C ASN A 340 -6.91 -24.27 -29.57
N THR A 341 -6.37 -23.27 -28.91
CA THR A 341 -5.34 -22.39 -29.49
C THR A 341 -4.07 -22.54 -28.66
N TYR A 342 -2.96 -22.84 -29.32
CA TYR A 342 -1.64 -23.00 -28.69
C TYR A 342 -0.88 -21.69 -28.83
N TYR A 343 -0.26 -21.22 -27.76
CA TYR A 343 0.58 -20.00 -27.74
C TYR A 343 1.92 -20.29 -27.09
#